data_0d9612851f30854075cb44d8942d4117
#
_entry.id   0d9612851f30854075cb44d8942d4117
#
_cell.length_a   1.000
_cell.length_b   1.000
_cell.length_c   1.000
_cell.angle_alpha   90.00
_cell.angle_beta   90.00
_cell.angle_gamma   90.00
#
_symmetry.space_group_name_H-M   'P 1'
#
loop_
_entity.id
_entity.type
_entity.pdbx_description
1 polymer ?
#
loop_
_entity_poly.entity_id
_entity_poly.type
_entity_poly.pdbx_seq_one_letter_code
_entity_poly.pdbx_strand_id
1 'polypeptide(L)'
;MIKKFFNDIVEFIKEEYKFIIFLLLSVILFLFPVNYYIIVGGDISDIDDRVIISDSYNSKGSFNISYVSELKGRLGPYLLSYIIPGWESESANDYKYVDEETIQDIEFRNRLDLVSTNGNAIKWAYELASKEYKIVDTKVYVISVSDDMPSDLKIGDRIVKFDDKEIENVNSIREYLGSVSKDEVTITVIRNNKEVNITAKVYSENGKKLIGVYLQEVSEYETDPDVEIKFKSRESGPSAGLITTLSIYDKLTEDDLTKGLKIAGTGTIEADGSIGKIGGVKYKLAGAVKNKADVFLVPSGDNYEECVKLKRDNKYKIKIIGVSTIEEAIEKLENLEV
;
A
#
# COMPACT_ATOMS: atom_id res chain seq x y z
N MET A 1 -33.23 -10.43 46.91
CA MET A 1 -32.35 -10.93 45.83
C MET A 1 -31.38 -9.85 45.36
N ILE A 2 -31.80 -8.70 44.90
CA ILE A 2 -30.95 -7.61 44.38
C ILE A 2 -29.92 -7.10 45.41
N LYS A 3 -30.34 -6.89 46.69
CA LYS A 3 -29.45 -6.38 47.73
C LYS A 3 -28.35 -7.38 48.13
N LYS A 4 -28.63 -8.68 48.08
CA LYS A 4 -27.64 -9.75 48.30
C LYS A 4 -26.61 -9.75 47.14
N PHE A 5 -27.06 -9.71 45.92
CA PHE A 5 -26.20 -9.62 44.73
C PHE A 5 -25.27 -8.41 44.74
N PHE A 6 -25.77 -7.24 45.18
CA PHE A 6 -24.94 -6.04 45.33
C PHE A 6 -23.86 -6.20 46.42
N ASN A 7 -24.23 -6.79 47.52
CA ASN A 7 -23.27 -7.04 48.60
C ASN A 7 -22.19 -8.05 48.18
N ASP A 8 -22.54 -9.10 47.46
CA ASP A 8 -21.61 -10.12 46.96
C ASP A 8 -20.63 -9.49 45.98
N ILE A 9 -21.08 -8.56 45.08
CA ILE A 9 -20.18 -7.80 44.18
C ILE A 9 -19.22 -6.89 44.97
N VAL A 10 -19.72 -6.19 45.98
CA VAL A 10 -18.88 -5.29 46.80
C VAL A 10 -17.82 -6.07 47.56
N GLU A 11 -18.18 -7.25 48.06
CA GLU A 11 -17.26 -8.15 48.77
C GLU A 11 -16.19 -8.70 47.83
N PHE A 12 -16.59 -9.18 46.65
CA PHE A 12 -15.68 -9.61 45.58
C PHE A 12 -14.70 -8.48 45.17
N ILE A 13 -15.18 -7.24 44.96
CA ILE A 13 -14.32 -6.12 44.64
C ILE A 13 -13.33 -5.84 45.78
N LYS A 14 -13.73 -5.94 47.02
CA LYS A 14 -12.85 -5.72 48.17
C LYS A 14 -11.80 -6.82 48.34
N GLU A 15 -12.13 -8.05 48.02
CA GLU A 15 -11.20 -9.18 48.08
C GLU A 15 -10.22 -9.18 46.95
N GLU A 16 -10.71 -8.91 45.73
CA GLU A 16 -9.95 -9.04 44.47
C GLU A 16 -9.46 -7.70 43.89
N TYR A 17 -9.50 -6.59 44.66
CA TYR A 17 -9.20 -5.26 44.12
C TYR A 17 -7.82 -5.17 43.44
N LYS A 18 -6.81 -5.90 43.93
CA LYS A 18 -5.46 -5.91 43.31
C LYS A 18 -5.48 -6.56 41.96
N PHE A 19 -6.22 -7.65 41.82
CA PHE A 19 -6.40 -8.34 40.51
C PHE A 19 -7.21 -7.47 39.53
N ILE A 20 -8.27 -6.83 40.04
CA ILE A 20 -9.10 -5.90 39.22
C ILE A 20 -8.25 -4.71 38.74
N ILE A 21 -7.45 -4.11 39.59
CA ILE A 21 -6.52 -3.03 39.21
C ILE A 21 -5.52 -3.51 38.18
N PHE A 22 -4.91 -4.68 38.39
CA PHE A 22 -3.98 -5.27 37.43
C PHE A 22 -4.66 -5.51 36.08
N LEU A 23 -5.87 -6.04 36.07
CA LEU A 23 -6.64 -6.26 34.83
C LEU A 23 -6.96 -4.93 34.16
N LEU A 24 -7.41 -3.91 34.87
CA LEU A 24 -7.70 -2.57 34.34
C LEU A 24 -6.44 -1.93 33.76
N LEU A 25 -5.30 -2.00 34.45
CA LEU A 25 -4.03 -1.49 33.94
C LEU A 25 -3.58 -2.25 32.70
N SER A 26 -3.78 -3.57 32.65
CA SER A 26 -3.49 -4.38 31.47
C SER A 26 -4.37 -3.98 30.28
N VAL A 27 -5.67 -3.78 30.51
CA VAL A 27 -6.60 -3.29 29.47
C VAL A 27 -6.16 -1.92 28.95
N ILE A 28 -5.82 -0.98 29.84
CA ILE A 28 -5.32 0.33 29.45
C ILE A 28 -4.04 0.18 28.62
N LEU A 29 -3.09 -0.61 29.08
CA LEU A 29 -1.80 -0.83 28.40
C LEU A 29 -1.98 -1.34 26.96
N PHE A 30 -2.89 -2.29 26.75
CA PHE A 30 -3.09 -2.89 25.43
C PHE A 30 -4.14 -2.21 24.55
N LEU A 31 -5.03 -1.39 25.10
CA LEU A 31 -6.06 -0.68 24.33
C LEU A 31 -5.77 0.82 24.13
N PHE A 32 -4.94 1.44 24.96
CA PHE A 32 -4.63 2.87 24.85
C PHE A 32 -3.89 3.15 23.53
N PRO A 33 -4.46 3.96 22.61
CA PRO A 33 -3.85 4.25 21.32
C PRO A 33 -2.65 5.18 21.50
N VAL A 34 -1.60 4.93 20.71
CA VAL A 34 -0.45 5.83 20.55
C VAL A 34 -0.24 6.11 19.07
N ASN A 35 0.33 7.27 18.73
CA ASN A 35 0.53 7.71 17.36
C ASN A 35 1.82 7.11 16.75
N TYR A 36 1.91 5.78 16.76
CA TYR A 36 3.04 5.01 16.24
C TYR A 36 2.55 3.78 15.50
N TYR A 37 3.31 3.34 14.51
CA TYR A 37 3.26 1.99 13.96
C TYR A 37 4.34 1.14 14.62
N ILE A 38 4.01 -0.10 14.96
CA ILE A 38 4.96 -1.01 15.62
C ILE A 38 5.31 -2.11 14.62
N ILE A 39 6.53 -2.05 14.12
CA ILE A 39 7.07 -3.03 13.19
C ILE A 39 7.53 -4.25 13.98
N VAL A 40 6.98 -5.41 13.64
CA VAL A 40 7.28 -6.67 14.36
C VAL A 40 8.09 -7.66 13.52
N GLY A 41 8.50 -7.25 12.33
CA GLY A 41 9.36 -8.01 11.44
C GLY A 41 8.81 -8.10 10.02
N GLY A 42 9.50 -8.87 9.18
CA GLY A 42 9.11 -9.12 7.80
C GLY A 42 8.89 -10.61 7.53
N ASP A 43 8.13 -10.89 6.46
CA ASP A 43 7.89 -12.24 5.98
C ASP A 43 7.66 -12.21 4.48
N ILE A 44 7.44 -13.37 3.85
CA ILE A 44 7.02 -13.48 2.46
C ILE A 44 5.73 -14.27 2.34
N SER A 45 5.02 -14.05 1.26
CA SER A 45 3.80 -14.80 0.94
C SER A 45 3.74 -15.07 -0.55
N ASP A 46 3.37 -16.29 -0.90
CA ASP A 46 3.16 -16.69 -2.28
C ASP A 46 2.09 -15.78 -2.93
N ILE A 47 2.37 -15.30 -4.13
CA ILE A 47 1.47 -14.45 -4.89
C ILE A 47 0.31 -15.23 -5.51
N ASP A 48 0.47 -16.54 -5.73
CA ASP A 48 -0.54 -17.39 -6.36
C ASP A 48 -1.83 -17.47 -5.53
N ASP A 49 -1.72 -17.24 -4.20
CA ASP A 49 -2.89 -17.09 -3.33
C ASP A 49 -3.73 -15.83 -3.65
N ARG A 50 -3.23 -14.93 -4.48
CA ARG A 50 -3.81 -13.60 -4.75
C ARG A 50 -4.10 -13.33 -6.21
N VAL A 51 -3.28 -13.84 -7.12
CA VAL A 51 -3.39 -13.63 -8.57
C VAL A 51 -3.95 -14.87 -9.22
N ILE A 52 -5.18 -14.78 -9.70
CA ILE A 52 -5.91 -15.86 -10.37
C ILE A 52 -6.14 -15.45 -11.81
N ILE A 53 -5.66 -16.24 -12.76
CA ILE A 53 -5.84 -16.01 -14.21
C ILE A 53 -6.44 -17.28 -14.81
N SER A 54 -7.50 -17.13 -15.60
CA SER A 54 -8.06 -18.23 -16.38
C SER A 54 -7.08 -18.63 -17.50
N ASP A 55 -6.95 -19.93 -17.75
CA ASP A 55 -6.09 -20.49 -18.80
C ASP A 55 -4.61 -20.05 -18.70
N SER A 56 -4.08 -20.01 -17.47
CA SER A 56 -2.70 -19.59 -17.20
C SER A 56 -1.68 -20.71 -17.37
N TYR A 57 -0.45 -20.31 -17.71
CA TYR A 57 0.72 -21.20 -17.64
C TYR A 57 1.16 -21.43 -16.18
N ASN A 58 1.83 -22.55 -15.93
CA ASN A 58 2.30 -22.92 -14.59
C ASN A 58 3.81 -22.74 -14.47
N SER A 59 4.24 -22.03 -13.46
CA SER A 59 5.64 -21.87 -13.08
C SER A 59 6.14 -23.12 -12.32
N LYS A 60 7.43 -23.46 -12.47
CA LYS A 60 8.09 -24.52 -11.70
C LYS A 60 8.56 -24.06 -10.33
N GLY A 61 8.81 -22.75 -10.17
CA GLY A 61 9.15 -22.09 -8.92
C GLY A 61 7.99 -21.27 -8.38
N SER A 62 8.29 -20.14 -7.71
CA SER A 62 7.25 -19.26 -7.16
C SER A 62 7.70 -17.80 -7.09
N PHE A 63 6.75 -16.89 -7.30
CA PHE A 63 6.89 -15.49 -6.95
C PHE A 63 6.30 -15.22 -5.57
N ASN A 64 7.01 -14.48 -4.73
CA ASN A 64 6.64 -14.22 -3.35
C ASN A 64 6.71 -12.73 -3.03
N ILE A 65 5.60 -12.15 -2.57
CA ILE A 65 5.57 -10.78 -2.06
C ILE A 65 6.31 -10.75 -0.73
N SER A 66 7.26 -9.83 -0.60
CA SER A 66 7.90 -9.56 0.68
C SER A 66 7.24 -8.38 1.36
N TYR A 67 6.84 -8.54 2.61
CA TYR A 67 6.08 -7.54 3.36
C TYR A 67 6.64 -7.31 4.76
N VAL A 68 6.22 -6.20 5.35
CA VAL A 68 6.47 -5.86 6.75
C VAL A 68 5.21 -6.13 7.55
N SER A 69 5.36 -6.75 8.70
CA SER A 69 4.26 -6.94 9.65
C SER A 69 4.22 -5.79 10.63
N GLU A 70 3.10 -5.09 10.65
CA GLU A 70 2.88 -3.93 11.50
C GLU A 70 1.70 -4.15 12.44
N LEU A 71 1.82 -3.67 13.67
CA LEU A 71 0.74 -3.56 14.62
C LEU A 71 0.31 -2.11 14.75
N LYS A 72 -0.99 -1.88 14.87
CA LYS A 72 -1.51 -0.55 15.20
C LYS A 72 -0.93 -0.10 16.54
N GLY A 73 -0.56 1.18 16.62
CA GLY A 73 0.02 1.76 17.83
C GLY A 73 -0.88 1.63 19.03
N ARG A 74 -0.45 0.77 19.96
CA ARG A 74 -1.02 0.60 21.29
C ARG A 74 0.10 0.70 22.30
N LEU A 75 -0.18 1.25 23.49
CA LEU A 75 0.84 1.51 24.50
C LEU A 75 1.65 0.24 24.87
N GLY A 76 1.00 -0.91 24.99
CA GLY A 76 1.68 -2.18 25.28
C GLY A 76 2.68 -2.59 24.20
N PRO A 77 2.27 -2.80 22.93
CA PRO A 77 3.19 -3.07 21.84
C PRO A 77 4.27 -1.99 21.67
N TYR A 78 3.95 -0.71 21.87
CA TYR A 78 4.93 0.38 21.83
C TYR A 78 6.01 0.19 22.90
N LEU A 79 5.65 -0.08 24.14
CA LEU A 79 6.63 -0.36 25.19
C LEU A 79 7.43 -1.64 24.95
N LEU A 80 6.77 -2.67 24.38
CA LEU A 80 7.44 -3.92 24.02
C LEU A 80 8.46 -3.74 22.89
N SER A 81 8.30 -2.77 22.00
CA SER A 81 9.27 -2.50 20.94
C SER A 81 10.65 -2.07 21.46
N TYR A 82 10.74 -1.57 22.69
CA TYR A 82 12.03 -1.27 23.34
C TYR A 82 12.70 -2.49 23.98
N ILE A 83 11.98 -3.61 24.12
CA ILE A 83 12.44 -4.79 24.86
C ILE A 83 12.63 -5.98 23.92
N ILE A 84 11.75 -6.15 22.92
CA ILE A 84 11.79 -7.29 22.01
C ILE A 84 12.77 -7.00 20.88
N PRO A 85 13.83 -7.81 20.72
CA PRO A 85 14.78 -7.64 19.61
C PRO A 85 14.09 -7.74 18.25
N GLY A 86 14.40 -6.80 17.37
CA GLY A 86 13.84 -6.76 16.01
C GLY A 86 12.46 -6.11 15.91
N TRP A 87 11.86 -5.68 17.01
CA TRP A 87 10.71 -4.79 17.00
C TRP A 87 11.17 -3.34 16.99
N GLU A 88 10.49 -2.52 16.23
CA GLU A 88 10.75 -1.08 16.14
C GLU A 88 9.44 -0.29 16.14
N SER A 89 9.50 0.96 16.56
CA SER A 89 8.35 1.87 16.53
C SER A 89 8.68 3.05 15.61
N GLU A 90 7.80 3.33 14.67
CA GLU A 90 7.88 4.47 13.75
C GLU A 90 6.73 5.44 14.04
N SER A 91 7.03 6.74 14.02
CA SER A 91 5.99 7.74 14.23
C SER A 91 5.00 7.75 13.07
N ALA A 92 3.70 7.76 13.37
CA ALA A 92 2.71 7.93 12.33
C ALA A 92 2.82 9.29 11.61
N ASN A 93 3.48 10.29 12.24
CA ASN A 93 3.74 11.58 11.61
C ASN A 93 4.71 11.48 10.42
N ASP A 94 5.58 10.48 10.40
CA ASP A 94 6.54 10.28 9.31
C ASP A 94 5.86 9.84 8.00
N TYR A 95 4.60 9.42 8.09
CA TYR A 95 3.77 8.97 6.96
C TYR A 95 2.74 10.01 6.49
N LYS A 96 2.66 11.14 7.15
CA LYS A 96 1.77 12.24 6.79
C LYS A 96 2.33 13.05 5.63
N TYR A 97 1.46 13.53 4.76
CA TYR A 97 1.78 14.52 3.74
C TYR A 97 1.60 15.94 4.26
N VAL A 98 0.61 16.14 5.16
CA VAL A 98 0.33 17.39 5.86
C VAL A 98 0.04 17.10 7.33
N ASP A 99 0.26 18.09 8.21
CA ASP A 99 0.21 17.89 9.66
C ASP A 99 -1.17 17.43 10.17
N GLU A 100 -2.23 17.84 9.52
CA GLU A 100 -3.61 17.59 9.94
C GLU A 100 -4.12 16.18 9.58
N GLU A 101 -3.36 15.39 8.81
CA GLU A 101 -3.75 14.03 8.45
C GLU A 101 -3.89 13.13 9.67
N THR A 102 -4.93 12.30 9.65
CA THR A 102 -5.18 11.27 10.67
C THR A 102 -4.59 9.91 10.25
N ILE A 103 -4.50 8.97 11.20
CA ILE A 103 -4.12 7.58 10.88
C ILE A 103 -5.10 6.96 9.87
N GLN A 104 -6.38 7.30 9.93
CA GLN A 104 -7.40 6.82 9.00
C GLN A 104 -7.14 7.31 7.57
N ASP A 105 -6.66 8.54 7.42
CA ASP A 105 -6.30 9.11 6.11
C ASP A 105 -5.08 8.39 5.52
N ILE A 106 -4.07 8.13 6.34
CA ILE A 106 -2.89 7.35 5.93
C ILE A 106 -3.31 5.92 5.52
N GLU A 107 -4.17 5.26 6.33
CA GLU A 107 -4.68 3.92 6.02
C GLU A 107 -5.53 3.91 4.74
N PHE A 108 -6.32 4.96 4.49
CA PHE A 108 -7.08 5.11 3.24
C PHE A 108 -6.13 5.23 2.04
N ARG A 109 -5.15 6.13 2.11
CA ARG A 109 -4.15 6.32 1.06
C ARG A 109 -3.39 5.03 0.75
N ASN A 110 -2.89 4.34 1.76
CA ASN A 110 -2.19 3.07 1.58
C ASN A 110 -3.06 1.98 0.92
N ARG A 111 -4.37 1.95 1.18
CA ARG A 111 -5.28 1.04 0.48
C ARG A 111 -5.49 1.45 -0.98
N LEU A 112 -5.62 2.75 -1.23
CA LEU A 112 -5.76 3.27 -2.59
C LEU A 112 -4.50 3.01 -3.42
N ASP A 113 -3.32 3.17 -2.81
CA ASP A 113 -2.03 2.86 -3.43
C ASP A 113 -1.95 1.38 -3.85
N LEU A 114 -2.42 0.46 -3.00
CA LEU A 114 -2.49 -0.96 -3.36
C LEU A 114 -3.38 -1.18 -4.58
N VAL A 115 -4.57 -0.55 -4.63
CA VAL A 115 -5.51 -0.71 -5.76
C VAL A 115 -4.93 -0.11 -7.04
N SER A 116 -4.35 1.09 -6.96
CA SER A 116 -3.70 1.75 -8.10
C SER A 116 -2.53 0.92 -8.64
N THR A 117 -1.67 0.44 -7.76
CA THR A 117 -0.54 -0.44 -8.11
C THR A 117 -1.00 -1.74 -8.78
N ASN A 118 -2.10 -2.35 -8.31
CA ASN A 118 -2.65 -3.53 -8.97
C ASN A 118 -3.12 -3.23 -10.40
N GLY A 119 -3.75 -2.07 -10.61
CA GLY A 119 -4.11 -1.60 -11.96
C GLY A 119 -2.89 -1.45 -12.87
N ASN A 120 -1.82 -0.81 -12.38
CA ASN A 120 -0.56 -0.69 -13.12
C ASN A 120 0.06 -2.07 -13.41
N ALA A 121 0.00 -3.00 -12.45
CA ALA A 121 0.51 -4.36 -12.62
C ALA A 121 -0.24 -5.12 -13.72
N ILE A 122 -1.56 -5.02 -13.76
CA ILE A 122 -2.38 -5.60 -14.83
C ILE A 122 -1.98 -5.00 -16.18
N LYS A 123 -2.01 -3.67 -16.27
CA LYS A 123 -1.66 -2.95 -17.52
C LYS A 123 -0.31 -3.42 -18.08
N TRP A 124 0.74 -3.33 -17.25
CA TRP A 124 2.10 -3.64 -17.72
C TRP A 124 2.31 -5.12 -18.04
N ALA A 125 1.74 -6.02 -17.25
CA ALA A 125 1.86 -7.46 -17.52
C ALA A 125 1.15 -7.85 -18.83
N TYR A 126 -0.05 -7.34 -19.09
CA TYR A 126 -0.80 -7.61 -20.33
C TYR A 126 -0.14 -6.99 -21.55
N GLU A 127 0.35 -5.74 -21.44
CA GLU A 127 1.07 -5.04 -22.50
C GLU A 127 2.33 -5.81 -22.92
N LEU A 128 3.16 -6.21 -21.96
CA LEU A 128 4.39 -6.96 -22.21
C LEU A 128 4.12 -8.40 -22.72
N ALA A 129 3.07 -9.04 -22.23
CA ALA A 129 2.64 -10.35 -22.72
C ALA A 129 1.87 -10.30 -24.05
N SER A 130 1.66 -9.10 -24.64
CA SER A 130 0.87 -8.89 -25.86
C SER A 130 -0.54 -9.49 -25.77
N LYS A 131 -1.18 -9.33 -24.61
CA LYS A 131 -2.56 -9.75 -24.34
C LYS A 131 -3.49 -8.55 -24.34
N GLU A 132 -4.78 -8.81 -24.56
CA GLU A 132 -5.78 -7.75 -24.64
C GLU A 132 -6.20 -7.25 -23.26
N TYR A 133 -6.30 -5.94 -23.11
CA TYR A 133 -6.90 -5.29 -21.95
C TYR A 133 -7.55 -3.96 -22.38
N LYS A 134 -8.54 -3.54 -21.62
CA LYS A 134 -9.12 -2.19 -21.80
C LYS A 134 -9.47 -1.57 -20.44
N ILE A 135 -9.34 -0.25 -20.32
CA ILE A 135 -9.83 0.51 -19.16
C ILE A 135 -11.34 0.66 -19.30
N VAL A 136 -12.09 0.20 -18.32
CA VAL A 136 -13.56 0.28 -18.28
C VAL A 136 -14.09 1.39 -17.39
N ASP A 137 -13.33 1.79 -16.38
CA ASP A 137 -13.65 2.92 -15.50
C ASP A 137 -12.37 3.53 -14.93
N THR A 138 -12.38 4.83 -14.67
CA THR A 138 -11.30 5.54 -13.95
C THR A 138 -11.93 6.44 -12.90
N LYS A 139 -11.48 6.29 -11.67
CA LYS A 139 -11.94 7.06 -10.51
C LYS A 139 -10.83 7.96 -10.01
N VAL A 140 -11.16 9.20 -9.70
CA VAL A 140 -10.22 10.18 -9.16
C VAL A 140 -10.55 10.46 -7.70
N TYR A 141 -9.58 10.26 -6.83
CA TYR A 141 -9.72 10.45 -5.39
C TYR A 141 -8.82 11.56 -4.87
N VAL A 142 -9.32 12.29 -3.87
CA VAL A 142 -8.52 13.20 -3.05
C VAL A 142 -7.71 12.37 -2.06
N ILE A 143 -6.39 12.50 -2.09
CA ILE A 143 -5.46 11.77 -1.21
C ILE A 143 -4.75 12.64 -0.18
N SER A 144 -4.72 13.95 -0.39
CA SER A 144 -4.27 14.94 0.59
C SER A 144 -4.85 16.33 0.26
N VAL A 145 -4.93 17.19 1.27
CA VAL A 145 -5.36 18.59 1.14
C VAL A 145 -4.21 19.49 1.57
N SER A 146 -3.86 20.49 0.76
CA SER A 146 -2.75 21.39 1.04
C SER A 146 -3.05 22.35 2.18
N ASP A 147 -2.14 22.52 3.12
CA ASP A 147 -2.25 23.49 4.21
C ASP A 147 -2.19 24.93 3.69
N ASP A 148 -1.42 25.18 2.63
CA ASP A 148 -1.25 26.51 2.02
C ASP A 148 -2.44 26.94 1.14
N MET A 149 -3.23 25.97 0.67
CA MET A 149 -4.38 26.17 -0.23
C MET A 149 -5.60 25.45 0.34
N PRO A 150 -6.19 25.92 1.44
CA PRO A 150 -7.27 25.21 2.12
C PRO A 150 -8.48 25.01 1.22
N SER A 151 -9.10 23.84 1.33
CA SER A 151 -10.27 23.42 0.58
C SER A 151 -11.23 22.65 1.50
N ASP A 152 -12.54 22.72 1.23
CA ASP A 152 -13.55 21.90 1.93
C ASP A 152 -13.62 20.46 1.40
N LEU A 153 -12.80 20.12 0.41
CA LEU A 153 -12.56 18.73 -0.02
C LEU A 153 -11.88 17.95 1.12
N LYS A 154 -12.15 16.66 1.17
CA LYS A 154 -11.58 15.78 2.20
C LYS A 154 -10.89 14.58 1.55
N ILE A 155 -9.89 14.05 2.24
CA ILE A 155 -9.27 12.79 1.87
C ILE A 155 -10.35 11.71 1.78
N GLY A 156 -10.34 10.95 0.68
CA GLY A 156 -11.36 9.95 0.36
C GLY A 156 -12.54 10.45 -0.49
N ASP A 157 -12.63 11.74 -0.78
CA ASP A 157 -13.62 12.24 -1.74
C ASP A 157 -13.31 11.71 -3.14
N ARG A 158 -14.27 11.06 -3.77
CA ARG A 158 -14.19 10.70 -5.18
C ARG A 158 -14.78 11.83 -6.02
N ILE A 159 -13.97 12.46 -6.83
CA ILE A 159 -14.38 13.55 -7.71
C ILE A 159 -15.19 12.98 -8.88
N VAL A 160 -16.34 13.61 -9.18
CA VAL A 160 -17.24 13.20 -10.27
C VAL A 160 -17.40 14.31 -11.30
N LYS A 161 -17.62 15.56 -10.85
CA LYS A 161 -17.86 16.70 -11.76
C LYS A 161 -17.16 17.95 -11.27
N PHE A 162 -16.83 18.81 -12.22
CA PHE A 162 -16.50 20.22 -12.00
C PHE A 162 -17.56 21.07 -12.68
N ASP A 163 -18.31 21.84 -11.89
CA ASP A 163 -19.55 22.48 -12.30
C ASP A 163 -20.49 21.42 -12.95
N ASP A 164 -20.82 21.59 -14.24
CA ASP A 164 -21.69 20.65 -14.97
C ASP A 164 -20.87 19.64 -15.82
N LYS A 165 -19.53 19.69 -15.80
CA LYS A 165 -18.65 18.85 -16.62
C LYS A 165 -18.23 17.60 -15.86
N GLU A 166 -18.53 16.43 -16.40
CA GLU A 166 -18.04 15.15 -15.88
C GLU A 166 -16.52 15.01 -16.02
N ILE A 167 -15.91 14.37 -15.03
CA ILE A 167 -14.48 14.16 -14.93
C ILE A 167 -14.15 12.69 -15.18
N GLU A 168 -13.33 12.43 -16.19
CA GLU A 168 -12.89 11.10 -16.57
C GLU A 168 -11.57 10.71 -15.90
N ASN A 169 -10.67 11.69 -15.68
CA ASN A 169 -9.32 11.47 -15.15
C ASN A 169 -8.70 12.77 -14.63
N VAL A 170 -7.51 12.72 -14.05
CA VAL A 170 -6.81 13.91 -13.53
C VAL A 170 -6.44 14.89 -14.65
N ASN A 171 -6.19 14.43 -15.87
CA ASN A 171 -5.89 15.34 -16.97
C ASN A 171 -7.11 16.18 -17.36
N SER A 172 -8.32 15.59 -17.37
CA SER A 172 -9.56 16.34 -17.62
C SER A 172 -9.80 17.42 -16.56
N ILE A 173 -9.40 17.19 -15.29
CA ILE A 173 -9.40 18.21 -14.24
C ILE A 173 -8.43 19.35 -14.58
N ARG A 174 -7.19 19.04 -14.97
CA ARG A 174 -6.18 20.03 -15.34
C ARG A 174 -6.61 20.88 -16.51
N GLU A 175 -7.17 20.27 -17.55
CA GLU A 175 -7.70 20.96 -18.74
C GLU A 175 -8.87 21.89 -18.35
N TYR A 176 -9.80 21.36 -17.54
CA TYR A 176 -10.93 22.17 -17.05
C TYR A 176 -10.44 23.38 -16.28
N LEU A 177 -9.61 23.21 -15.26
CA LEU A 177 -9.05 24.29 -14.45
C LEU A 177 -8.26 25.27 -15.32
N GLY A 178 -7.50 24.81 -16.31
CA GLY A 178 -6.77 25.67 -17.25
C GLY A 178 -7.69 26.60 -18.06
N SER A 179 -8.91 26.15 -18.37
CA SER A 179 -9.89 26.89 -19.16
C SER A 179 -10.75 27.88 -18.35
N VAL A 180 -10.83 27.69 -17.02
CA VAL A 180 -11.71 28.50 -16.14
C VAL A 180 -11.13 29.89 -15.89
N SER A 181 -11.97 30.91 -15.95
CA SER A 181 -11.59 32.30 -15.61
C SER A 181 -12.09 32.79 -14.26
N LYS A 182 -12.92 31.98 -13.57
CA LYS A 182 -13.52 32.29 -12.27
C LYS A 182 -12.63 31.86 -11.12
N ASP A 183 -12.79 32.47 -9.96
CA ASP A 183 -12.00 32.24 -8.76
C ASP A 183 -12.55 31.07 -7.89
N GLU A 184 -13.74 30.58 -8.22
CA GLU A 184 -14.40 29.49 -7.52
C GLU A 184 -15.07 28.53 -8.51
N VAL A 185 -15.07 27.24 -8.18
CA VAL A 185 -15.71 26.17 -8.94
C VAL A 185 -16.53 25.28 -8.01
N THR A 186 -17.64 24.75 -8.51
CA THR A 186 -18.40 23.74 -7.79
C THR A 186 -17.86 22.35 -8.16
N ILE A 187 -17.48 21.57 -7.17
CA ILE A 187 -17.00 20.20 -7.36
C ILE A 187 -18.03 19.24 -6.78
N THR A 188 -18.55 18.35 -7.61
CA THR A 188 -19.39 17.25 -7.15
C THR A 188 -18.51 16.07 -6.78
N VAL A 189 -18.63 15.60 -5.56
CA VAL A 189 -17.87 14.44 -5.04
C VAL A 189 -18.80 13.38 -4.49
N ILE A 190 -18.33 12.14 -4.46
CA ILE A 190 -18.95 11.07 -3.67
C ILE A 190 -18.18 10.96 -2.35
N ARG A 191 -18.84 11.33 -1.25
CA ARG A 191 -18.35 11.27 0.12
C ARG A 191 -19.25 10.35 0.94
N ASN A 192 -18.72 9.27 1.52
CA ASN A 192 -19.50 8.28 2.28
C ASN A 192 -20.72 7.74 1.50
N ASN A 193 -20.52 7.39 0.23
CA ASN A 193 -21.54 6.91 -0.72
C ASN A 193 -22.70 7.90 -0.99
N LYS A 194 -22.48 9.20 -0.73
CA LYS A 194 -23.45 10.26 -1.02
C LYS A 194 -22.82 11.31 -1.91
N GLU A 195 -23.60 11.82 -2.85
CA GLU A 195 -23.21 12.96 -3.66
C GLU A 195 -23.26 14.25 -2.83
N VAL A 196 -22.17 15.02 -2.87
CA VAL A 196 -22.01 16.28 -2.15
C VAL A 196 -21.38 17.31 -3.10
N ASN A 197 -21.96 18.53 -3.12
CA ASN A 197 -21.39 19.64 -3.86
C ASN A 197 -20.52 20.49 -2.93
N ILE A 198 -19.29 20.74 -3.34
CA ILE A 198 -18.30 21.53 -2.63
C ILE A 198 -17.94 22.74 -3.48
N THR A 199 -17.99 23.94 -2.92
CA THR A 199 -17.44 25.13 -3.57
C THR A 199 -15.95 25.21 -3.22
N ALA A 200 -15.09 25.09 -4.21
CA ALA A 200 -13.64 25.15 -4.06
C ALA A 200 -13.08 26.42 -4.70
N LYS A 201 -12.16 27.07 -3.99
CA LYS A 201 -11.40 28.21 -4.51
C LYS A 201 -10.36 27.72 -5.52
N VAL A 202 -10.20 28.50 -6.60
CA VAL A 202 -9.17 28.26 -7.61
C VAL A 202 -7.96 29.14 -7.29
N TYR A 203 -6.85 28.51 -6.98
CA TYR A 203 -5.56 29.15 -6.74
C TYR A 203 -4.76 29.24 -8.03
N SER A 204 -3.87 30.23 -8.14
CA SER A 204 -2.94 30.38 -9.26
C SER A 204 -1.51 30.34 -8.74
N GLU A 205 -0.76 29.32 -9.14
CA GLU A 205 0.64 29.16 -8.77
C GLU A 205 1.47 28.77 -10.00
N ASN A 206 2.56 29.49 -10.25
CA ASN A 206 3.47 29.23 -11.37
C ASN A 206 2.77 29.10 -12.75
N GLY A 207 1.70 29.89 -12.98
CA GLY A 207 0.89 29.87 -14.21
C GLY A 207 -0.07 28.68 -14.31
N LYS A 208 -0.18 27.84 -13.29
CA LYS A 208 -1.14 26.73 -13.21
C LYS A 208 -2.28 27.08 -12.27
N LYS A 209 -3.47 26.56 -12.55
CA LYS A 209 -4.63 26.68 -11.66
C LYS A 209 -4.80 25.40 -10.86
N LEU A 210 -5.00 25.55 -9.55
CA LEU A 210 -5.04 24.49 -8.57
C LEU A 210 -6.27 24.66 -7.66
N ILE A 211 -6.69 23.58 -7.01
CA ILE A 211 -7.79 23.57 -6.03
C ILE A 211 -7.32 23.11 -4.63
N GLY A 212 -6.01 23.11 -4.40
CA GLY A 212 -5.41 22.84 -3.10
C GLY A 212 -5.49 21.37 -2.65
N VAL A 213 -5.54 20.41 -3.57
CA VAL A 213 -5.57 18.97 -3.24
C VAL A 213 -4.59 18.17 -4.08
N TYR A 214 -4.17 17.04 -3.52
CA TYR A 214 -3.45 15.98 -4.25
C TYR A 214 -4.45 14.91 -4.67
N LEU A 215 -4.31 14.46 -5.92
CA LEU A 215 -5.25 13.54 -6.55
C LEU A 215 -4.54 12.25 -6.97
N GLN A 216 -5.27 11.14 -6.89
CA GLN A 216 -4.82 9.85 -7.38
C GLN A 216 -5.90 9.21 -8.24
N GLU A 217 -5.47 8.63 -9.35
CA GLU A 217 -6.32 7.85 -10.24
C GLU A 217 -6.28 6.37 -9.86
N VAL A 218 -7.43 5.73 -10.01
CA VAL A 218 -7.58 4.28 -9.94
C VAL A 218 -8.37 3.83 -11.13
N SER A 219 -7.77 3.00 -11.97
CA SER A 219 -8.41 2.44 -13.16
C SER A 219 -8.84 0.99 -12.92
N GLU A 220 -10.03 0.65 -13.43
CA GLU A 220 -10.56 -0.71 -13.49
C GLU A 220 -10.34 -1.26 -14.91
N TYR A 221 -9.94 -2.51 -15.00
CA TYR A 221 -9.57 -3.16 -16.26
C TYR A 221 -10.46 -4.36 -16.53
N GLU A 222 -10.83 -4.52 -17.79
CA GLU A 222 -11.35 -5.76 -18.36
C GLU A 222 -10.21 -6.38 -19.18
N THR A 223 -9.97 -7.67 -19.02
CA THR A 223 -8.78 -8.34 -19.58
C THR A 223 -9.15 -9.67 -20.22
N ASP A 224 -8.35 -10.09 -21.23
CA ASP A 224 -8.44 -11.40 -21.87
C ASP A 224 -7.04 -12.04 -21.98
N PRO A 225 -6.79 -13.18 -21.27
CA PRO A 225 -7.64 -13.89 -20.31
C PRO A 225 -8.00 -13.06 -19.08
N ASP A 226 -9.08 -13.39 -18.38
CA ASP A 226 -9.54 -12.66 -17.19
C ASP A 226 -8.58 -12.84 -16.01
N VAL A 227 -8.24 -11.72 -15.33
CA VAL A 227 -7.40 -11.70 -14.14
C VAL A 227 -8.15 -11.19 -12.92
N GLU A 228 -8.08 -11.92 -11.84
CA GLU A 228 -8.60 -11.49 -10.54
C GLU A 228 -7.45 -11.34 -9.54
N ILE A 229 -7.35 -10.17 -8.89
CA ILE A 229 -6.38 -9.92 -7.82
C ILE A 229 -7.10 -9.74 -6.49
N LYS A 230 -6.79 -10.61 -5.52
CA LYS A 230 -7.43 -10.65 -4.19
C LYS A 230 -6.42 -10.39 -3.07
N PHE A 231 -6.42 -9.19 -2.54
CA PHE A 231 -5.70 -8.87 -1.31
C PHE A 231 -6.62 -8.93 -0.08
N LYS A 232 -6.06 -9.33 1.06
CA LYS A 232 -6.80 -9.36 2.33
C LYS A 232 -7.03 -7.93 2.82
N SER A 233 -8.11 -7.70 3.56
CA SER A 233 -8.48 -6.36 4.06
C SER A 233 -7.42 -5.65 4.91
N ARG A 234 -6.49 -6.42 5.48
CA ARG A 234 -5.35 -5.92 6.27
C ARG A 234 -4.09 -5.65 5.46
N GLU A 235 -4.07 -6.03 4.18
CA GLU A 235 -2.95 -5.80 3.28
C GLU A 235 -3.13 -4.44 2.62
N SER A 236 -2.06 -3.66 2.54
CA SER A 236 -2.08 -2.30 2.00
C SER A 236 -0.69 -1.88 1.53
N GLY A 237 -0.63 -0.76 0.81
CA GLY A 237 0.59 -0.18 0.27
C GLY A 237 0.99 -0.75 -1.10
N PRO A 238 1.77 0.02 -1.87
CA PRO A 238 2.05 -0.28 -3.28
C PRO A 238 3.22 -1.25 -3.50
N SER A 239 3.93 -1.66 -2.45
CA SER A 239 5.23 -2.34 -2.56
C SER A 239 5.20 -3.78 -3.08
N ALA A 240 4.00 -4.32 -3.38
CA ALA A 240 3.83 -5.62 -4.02
C ALA A 240 3.85 -5.55 -5.57
N GLY A 241 3.80 -4.34 -6.14
CA GLY A 241 3.57 -4.11 -7.57
C GLY A 241 4.52 -4.86 -8.49
N LEU A 242 5.83 -4.79 -8.24
CA LEU A 242 6.83 -5.54 -9.00
C LEU A 242 6.52 -7.02 -9.09
N ILE A 243 6.30 -7.68 -7.96
CA ILE A 243 6.05 -9.13 -7.90
C ILE A 243 4.70 -9.49 -8.50
N THR A 244 3.68 -8.64 -8.28
CA THR A 244 2.35 -8.82 -8.89
C THR A 244 2.45 -8.77 -10.42
N THR A 245 3.18 -7.80 -10.98
CA THR A 245 3.38 -7.68 -12.43
C THR A 245 4.11 -8.89 -13.00
N LEU A 246 5.21 -9.30 -12.37
CA LEU A 246 5.98 -10.46 -12.82
C LEU A 246 5.17 -11.75 -12.78
N SER A 247 4.38 -11.96 -11.72
CA SER A 247 3.53 -13.15 -11.62
C SER A 247 2.41 -13.17 -12.67
N ILE A 248 1.78 -12.01 -12.95
CA ILE A 248 0.77 -11.93 -14.01
C ILE A 248 1.43 -12.22 -15.37
N TYR A 249 2.57 -11.60 -15.67
CA TYR A 249 3.29 -11.80 -16.92
C TYR A 249 3.68 -13.27 -17.11
N ASP A 250 4.28 -13.90 -16.11
CA ASP A 250 4.71 -15.30 -16.12
C ASP A 250 3.52 -16.26 -16.37
N LYS A 251 2.36 -15.97 -15.79
CA LYS A 251 1.13 -16.73 -16.01
C LYS A 251 0.52 -16.52 -17.41
N LEU A 252 0.83 -15.44 -18.08
CA LEU A 252 0.35 -15.11 -19.44
C LEU A 252 1.28 -15.60 -20.56
N THR A 253 2.49 -16.04 -20.23
CA THR A 253 3.53 -16.46 -21.18
C THR A 253 3.95 -17.92 -20.95
N GLU A 254 4.49 -18.58 -22.03
CA GLU A 254 4.95 -19.97 -21.92
C GLU A 254 6.27 -20.12 -21.17
N ASP A 255 7.08 -19.07 -21.19
CA ASP A 255 8.40 -19.04 -20.58
C ASP A 255 8.30 -18.91 -19.07
N ASP A 256 8.83 -19.88 -18.32
CA ASP A 256 8.89 -19.87 -16.86
C ASP A 256 10.01 -18.96 -16.36
N LEU A 257 9.68 -17.71 -16.01
CA LEU A 257 10.63 -16.74 -15.46
C LEU A 257 11.24 -17.20 -14.13
N THR A 258 10.55 -18.05 -13.39
CA THR A 258 11.04 -18.52 -12.09
C THR A 258 12.19 -19.52 -12.23
N LYS A 259 12.26 -20.27 -13.32
CA LYS A 259 13.25 -21.36 -13.56
C LYS A 259 13.33 -22.36 -12.42
N GLY A 260 12.21 -22.54 -11.70
CA GLY A 260 12.13 -23.41 -10.53
C GLY A 260 12.64 -22.81 -9.23
N LEU A 261 13.01 -21.51 -9.23
CA LEU A 261 13.51 -20.79 -8.07
C LEU A 261 12.37 -20.22 -7.24
N LYS A 262 12.63 -20.03 -5.94
CA LYS A 262 11.79 -19.25 -5.05
C LYS A 262 12.23 -17.79 -5.08
N ILE A 263 11.52 -16.97 -5.84
CA ILE A 263 11.80 -15.56 -6.03
C ILE A 263 10.95 -14.75 -5.06
N ALA A 264 11.59 -14.03 -4.15
CA ALA A 264 10.93 -13.03 -3.31
C ALA A 264 11.30 -11.63 -3.82
N GLY A 265 10.44 -10.64 -3.57
CA GLY A 265 10.78 -9.28 -3.96
C GLY A 265 9.81 -8.24 -3.43
N THR A 266 10.16 -7.01 -3.71
CA THR A 266 9.40 -5.82 -3.34
C THR A 266 9.72 -4.68 -4.30
N GLY A 267 8.77 -3.79 -4.54
CA GLY A 267 8.88 -2.63 -5.41
C GLY A 267 7.49 -2.16 -5.80
N THR A 268 7.29 -0.85 -5.96
CA THR A 268 6.08 -0.35 -6.59
C THR A 268 6.15 -0.62 -8.10
N ILE A 269 5.04 -0.47 -8.79
CA ILE A 269 4.99 -0.35 -10.25
C ILE A 269 4.25 0.93 -10.60
N GLU A 270 4.95 1.85 -11.23
CA GLU A 270 4.41 3.14 -11.60
C GLU A 270 3.67 3.07 -12.96
N ALA A 271 2.91 4.12 -13.27
CA ALA A 271 2.15 4.18 -14.53
C ALA A 271 3.03 4.12 -15.78
N ASP A 272 4.30 4.50 -15.68
CA ASP A 272 5.31 4.48 -16.76
C ASP A 272 6.19 3.20 -16.77
N GLY A 273 5.91 2.21 -15.92
CA GLY A 273 6.65 0.95 -15.82
C GLY A 273 7.89 1.00 -14.93
N SER A 274 8.21 2.15 -14.37
CA SER A 274 9.31 2.27 -13.42
C SER A 274 9.01 1.58 -12.10
N ILE A 275 10.06 1.07 -11.45
CA ILE A 275 10.00 0.42 -10.14
C ILE A 275 10.43 1.42 -9.08
N GLY A 276 9.47 1.84 -8.26
CA GLY A 276 9.70 2.86 -7.24
C GLY A 276 10.24 2.30 -5.92
N LYS A 277 10.82 3.21 -5.14
CA LYS A 277 11.40 2.93 -3.81
C LYS A 277 10.35 2.44 -2.81
N ILE A 278 10.82 1.66 -1.83
CA ILE A 278 9.97 1.12 -0.75
C ILE A 278 10.62 1.33 0.62
N GLY A 279 9.76 1.31 1.65
CA GLY A 279 10.19 1.29 3.04
C GLY A 279 10.42 -0.11 3.59
N GLY A 280 11.13 -0.18 4.73
CA GLY A 280 11.28 -1.41 5.50
C GLY A 280 12.07 -2.54 4.82
N VAL A 281 12.99 -2.20 3.90
CA VAL A 281 13.74 -3.17 3.10
C VAL A 281 14.50 -4.18 3.96
N LYS A 282 15.03 -3.75 5.10
CA LYS A 282 15.74 -4.64 6.04
C LYS A 282 14.86 -5.79 6.56
N TYR A 283 13.60 -5.51 6.87
CA TYR A 283 12.64 -6.51 7.35
C TYR A 283 12.23 -7.45 6.22
N LYS A 284 11.98 -6.88 5.03
CA LYS A 284 11.58 -7.62 3.84
C LYS A 284 12.66 -8.60 3.41
N LEU A 285 13.91 -8.16 3.33
CA LEU A 285 15.05 -9.03 3.04
C LEU A 285 15.22 -10.11 4.11
N ALA A 286 15.12 -9.76 5.39
CA ALA A 286 15.21 -10.75 6.48
C ALA A 286 14.09 -11.79 6.39
N GLY A 287 12.86 -11.38 6.02
CA GLY A 287 11.74 -12.28 5.75
C GLY A 287 12.03 -13.24 4.59
N ALA A 288 12.59 -12.74 3.49
CA ALA A 288 12.98 -13.57 2.34
C ALA A 288 14.06 -14.60 2.71
N VAL A 289 15.08 -14.18 3.45
CA VAL A 289 16.15 -15.07 3.93
C VAL A 289 15.62 -16.15 4.89
N LYS A 290 14.78 -15.76 5.86
CA LYS A 290 14.12 -16.68 6.80
C LYS A 290 13.35 -17.77 6.08
N ASN A 291 12.68 -17.42 4.99
CA ASN A 291 11.87 -18.34 4.18
C ASN A 291 12.66 -19.02 3.03
N LYS A 292 13.99 -18.89 3.02
CA LYS A 292 14.88 -19.53 2.07
C LYS A 292 14.56 -19.19 0.61
N ALA A 293 14.26 -17.94 0.33
CA ALA A 293 14.18 -17.46 -1.05
C ALA A 293 15.58 -17.53 -1.71
N ASP A 294 15.61 -17.94 -2.96
CA ASP A 294 16.86 -18.03 -3.75
C ASP A 294 17.28 -16.66 -4.25
N VAL A 295 16.29 -15.86 -4.66
CA VAL A 295 16.45 -14.53 -5.24
C VAL A 295 15.61 -13.51 -4.49
N PHE A 296 16.14 -12.30 -4.32
CA PHE A 296 15.43 -11.14 -3.82
C PHE A 296 15.51 -9.98 -4.83
N LEU A 297 14.35 -9.66 -5.43
CA LEU A 297 14.20 -8.51 -6.32
C LEU A 297 13.88 -7.27 -5.50
N VAL A 298 14.57 -6.17 -5.82
CA VAL A 298 14.46 -4.92 -5.05
C VAL A 298 14.68 -3.71 -5.97
N PRO A 299 14.05 -2.54 -5.71
CA PRO A 299 14.34 -1.33 -6.49
C PRO A 299 15.82 -0.99 -6.48
N SER A 300 16.36 -0.59 -7.63
CA SER A 300 17.74 -0.10 -7.77
C SER A 300 18.00 1.15 -6.91
N GLY A 301 19.27 1.52 -6.74
CA GLY A 301 19.70 2.64 -5.91
C GLY A 301 19.68 2.31 -4.41
N ASP A 302 19.15 3.20 -3.57
CA ASP A 302 19.27 3.13 -2.11
C ASP A 302 18.78 1.79 -1.53
N ASN A 303 17.65 1.26 -2.01
CA ASN A 303 17.11 -0.02 -1.53
C ASN A 303 18.04 -1.19 -1.88
N TYR A 304 18.60 -1.21 -3.10
CA TYR A 304 19.55 -2.24 -3.51
C TYR A 304 20.85 -2.15 -2.70
N GLU A 305 21.40 -0.95 -2.52
CA GLU A 305 22.62 -0.71 -1.77
C GLU A 305 22.47 -1.15 -0.31
N GLU A 306 21.34 -0.83 0.32
CA GLU A 306 20.99 -1.30 1.67
C GLU A 306 20.94 -2.82 1.73
N CYS A 307 20.28 -3.48 0.77
CA CYS A 307 20.23 -4.94 0.70
C CYS A 307 21.62 -5.57 0.56
N VAL A 308 22.50 -5.03 -0.29
CA VAL A 308 23.87 -5.53 -0.49
C VAL A 308 24.68 -5.38 0.80
N LYS A 309 24.55 -4.25 1.50
CA LYS A 309 25.16 -4.03 2.80
C LYS A 309 24.67 -5.05 3.83
N LEU A 310 23.35 -5.21 3.96
CA LEU A 310 22.74 -6.17 4.91
C LEU A 310 23.17 -7.60 4.61
N LYS A 311 23.21 -8.00 3.32
CA LYS A 311 23.69 -9.31 2.90
C LYS A 311 25.12 -9.57 3.36
N ARG A 312 26.03 -8.61 3.17
CA ARG A 312 27.43 -8.70 3.58
C ARG A 312 27.56 -8.79 5.10
N ASP A 313 26.90 -7.89 5.82
CA ASP A 313 27.03 -7.75 7.28
C ASP A 313 26.44 -8.96 8.03
N ASN A 314 25.36 -9.55 7.51
CA ASN A 314 24.71 -10.73 8.08
C ASN A 314 25.08 -12.06 7.40
N LYS A 315 25.97 -12.05 6.40
CA LYS A 315 26.42 -13.22 5.63
C LYS A 315 25.25 -14.01 4.98
N TYR A 316 24.25 -13.30 4.50
CA TYR A 316 23.14 -13.94 3.79
C TYR A 316 23.59 -14.54 2.45
N LYS A 317 23.01 -15.68 2.07
CA LYS A 317 23.37 -16.38 0.83
C LYS A 317 22.47 -16.06 -0.36
N ILE A 318 21.32 -15.40 -0.12
CA ILE A 318 20.34 -15.03 -1.13
C ILE A 318 20.95 -14.17 -2.24
N LYS A 319 20.57 -14.38 -3.50
CA LYS A 319 20.96 -13.53 -4.63
C LYS A 319 20.11 -12.27 -4.63
N ILE A 320 20.70 -11.09 -4.62
CA ILE A 320 20.00 -9.81 -4.65
C ILE A 320 20.13 -9.23 -6.05
N ILE A 321 18.99 -8.82 -6.63
CA ILE A 321 18.91 -8.23 -7.97
C ILE A 321 18.19 -6.88 -7.84
N GLY A 322 18.89 -5.80 -8.19
CA GLY A 322 18.30 -4.46 -8.28
C GLY A 322 17.65 -4.26 -9.65
N VAL A 323 16.48 -3.63 -9.69
CA VAL A 323 15.74 -3.35 -10.93
C VAL A 323 15.15 -1.94 -10.89
N SER A 324 15.13 -1.27 -12.04
CA SER A 324 14.62 0.09 -12.20
C SER A 324 13.32 0.14 -12.99
N THR A 325 13.07 -0.84 -13.88
CA THR A 325 11.85 -0.98 -14.65
C THR A 325 11.39 -2.44 -14.66
N ILE A 326 10.15 -2.65 -15.07
CA ILE A 326 9.60 -4.01 -15.19
C ILE A 326 10.26 -4.80 -16.30
N GLU A 327 10.60 -4.17 -17.42
CA GLU A 327 11.30 -4.80 -18.52
C GLU A 327 12.70 -5.27 -18.10
N GLU A 328 13.44 -4.43 -17.35
CA GLU A 328 14.73 -4.81 -16.77
C GLU A 328 14.60 -6.01 -15.84
N ALA A 329 13.50 -6.07 -15.06
CA ALA A 329 13.27 -7.19 -14.15
C ALA A 329 13.06 -8.52 -14.92
N ILE A 330 12.27 -8.49 -15.99
CA ILE A 330 12.05 -9.64 -16.87
C ILE A 330 13.36 -10.07 -17.52
N GLU A 331 14.10 -9.15 -18.16
CA GLU A 331 15.38 -9.43 -18.82
C GLU A 331 16.40 -10.09 -17.86
N LYS A 332 16.49 -9.57 -16.62
CA LYS A 332 17.42 -10.12 -15.62
C LYS A 332 17.01 -11.51 -15.14
N LEU A 333 15.72 -11.83 -15.09
CA LEU A 333 15.23 -13.17 -14.75
C LEU A 333 15.42 -14.14 -15.92
N GLU A 334 15.16 -13.72 -17.16
CA GLU A 334 15.42 -14.52 -18.37
C GLU A 334 16.89 -14.90 -18.52
N ASN A 335 17.80 -14.00 -18.17
CA ASN A 335 19.25 -14.21 -18.23
C ASN A 335 19.84 -14.79 -16.94
N LEU A 336 18.99 -15.15 -15.95
CA LEU A 336 19.44 -15.72 -14.68
C LEU A 336 19.98 -17.14 -14.89
N GLU A 337 21.26 -17.34 -14.60
CA GLU A 337 21.85 -18.68 -14.51
C GLU A 337 21.42 -19.36 -13.19
N VAL A 338 20.94 -20.60 -13.28
CA VAL A 338 20.44 -21.44 -12.18
C VAL A 338 21.44 -22.52 -11.82
#